data_65c9598840773670816e2b9b0edb8fd1
#
_entry.id   65c9598840773670816e2b9b0edb8fd1
#
_cell.length_a   1.000
_cell.length_b   1.000
_cell.length_c   1.000
_cell.angle_alpha   90.00
_cell.angle_beta   90.00
_cell.angle_gamma   90.00
#
_symmetry.space_group_name_H-M   'P 1'
#
loop_
_entity.id
_entity.type
_entity.pdbx_description
1 polymer ?
#
loop_
_entity_poly.entity_id
_entity_poly.type
_entity_poly.pdbx_seq_one_letter_code
_entity_poly.pdbx_strand_id
1 'polypeptide(L)'
;MVMAADGNGSESDTPMKNSMDADLLQTLQTLKKQEPKIQDIIDHFQEYPSELLEMLSKNLDMLDFVLEYPNKKGEVFSDTIGDVKLGTYPLLLQYDPRWGYAFYGDDVIAVNGCGPTCLSMVIAGLTGKNTITPYTIASYATQQGYYAPDSGTSWSLMSDGASHFGIIGEELTL
;
A
#
# COMPACT_ATOMS: atom_id res chain seq x y z
N MET A 1 -44.74 -9.80 -20.68
CA MET A 1 -43.82 -10.97 -20.71
C MET A 1 -42.42 -10.39 -20.71
N VAL A 2 -41.82 -10.24 -19.51
CA VAL A 2 -40.51 -9.65 -19.30
C VAL A 2 -39.53 -10.80 -19.12
N MET A 3 -38.57 -10.94 -20.02
CA MET A 3 -37.47 -11.89 -19.86
C MET A 3 -36.37 -11.26 -19.01
N ALA A 4 -36.05 -11.92 -17.91
CA ALA A 4 -34.88 -11.61 -17.09
C ALA A 4 -33.63 -12.02 -17.85
N ALA A 5 -32.63 -11.14 -17.90
CA ALA A 5 -31.29 -11.45 -18.36
C ALA A 5 -30.49 -11.98 -17.17
N ASP A 6 -30.09 -13.23 -17.22
CA ASP A 6 -29.19 -13.84 -16.28
C ASP A 6 -27.79 -13.25 -16.45
N GLY A 7 -27.32 -12.56 -15.42
CA GLY A 7 -25.94 -12.08 -15.30
C GLY A 7 -25.02 -13.26 -14.96
N ASN A 8 -24.23 -13.69 -15.93
CA ASN A 8 -23.17 -14.67 -15.74
C ASN A 8 -21.93 -13.92 -15.21
N GLY A 9 -21.76 -13.89 -13.88
CA GLY A 9 -20.60 -13.31 -13.21
C GLY A 9 -19.54 -14.38 -12.91
N SER A 10 -18.43 -14.27 -13.54
CA SER A 10 -17.07 -14.72 -13.21
C SER A 10 -16.88 -15.92 -12.28
N GLU A 11 -16.91 -17.12 -12.82
CA GLU A 11 -16.43 -18.37 -12.17
C GLU A 11 -14.95 -18.69 -12.45
N SER A 12 -14.17 -17.81 -13.12
CA SER A 12 -12.81 -18.12 -13.56
C SER A 12 -11.71 -17.77 -12.54
N ASP A 13 -11.96 -16.92 -11.55
CA ASP A 13 -10.93 -16.46 -10.61
C ASP A 13 -10.73 -17.36 -9.37
N THR A 14 -11.72 -18.15 -9.00
CA THR A 14 -11.72 -18.94 -7.77
C THR A 14 -10.61 -20.02 -7.71
N PRO A 15 -10.30 -20.79 -8.77
CA PRO A 15 -9.27 -21.84 -8.67
C PRO A 15 -7.84 -21.31 -8.63
N MET A 16 -7.53 -20.20 -9.29
CA MET A 16 -6.18 -19.61 -9.25
C MET A 16 -5.89 -18.94 -7.91
N LYS A 17 -6.83 -18.21 -7.34
CA LYS A 17 -6.73 -17.63 -6.01
C LYS A 17 -6.51 -18.70 -4.94
N ASN A 18 -7.26 -19.78 -4.96
CA ASN A 18 -7.09 -20.90 -4.03
C ASN A 18 -5.70 -21.56 -4.13
N SER A 19 -5.10 -21.63 -5.33
CA SER A 19 -3.74 -22.15 -5.52
C SER A 19 -2.69 -21.20 -4.95
N MET A 20 -2.79 -19.89 -5.20
CA MET A 20 -1.90 -18.87 -4.66
C MET A 20 -1.97 -18.83 -3.13
N ASP A 21 -3.16 -18.89 -2.55
CA ASP A 21 -3.35 -18.90 -1.10
C ASP A 21 -2.74 -20.15 -0.46
N ALA A 22 -2.80 -21.31 -1.12
CA ALA A 22 -2.20 -22.55 -0.64
C ALA A 22 -0.66 -22.48 -0.62
N ASP A 23 -0.06 -21.94 -1.68
CA ASP A 23 1.39 -21.75 -1.79
C ASP A 23 1.90 -20.73 -0.75
N LEU A 24 1.13 -19.66 -0.54
CA LEU A 24 1.42 -18.63 0.46
C LEU A 24 1.35 -19.19 1.87
N LEU A 25 0.31 -19.97 2.20
CA LEU A 25 0.21 -20.68 3.48
C LEU A 25 1.39 -21.61 3.73
N GLN A 26 1.83 -22.37 2.73
CA GLN A 26 3.01 -23.24 2.84
C GLN A 26 4.28 -22.43 3.10
N THR A 27 4.42 -21.28 2.46
CA THR A 27 5.54 -20.36 2.69
C THR A 27 5.54 -19.83 4.12
N LEU A 28 4.40 -19.36 4.63
CA LEU A 28 4.25 -18.88 6.00
C LEU A 28 4.51 -19.98 7.02
N GLN A 29 4.08 -21.22 6.77
CA GLN A 29 4.42 -22.38 7.63
C GLN A 29 5.92 -22.67 7.69
N THR A 30 6.65 -22.36 6.62
CA THR A 30 8.10 -22.49 6.61
C THR A 30 8.76 -21.36 7.41
N LEU A 31 8.32 -20.12 7.20
CA LEU A 31 8.81 -18.93 7.90
C LEU A 31 8.52 -18.96 9.41
N LYS A 32 7.42 -19.58 9.84
CA LYS A 32 7.09 -19.79 11.26
C LYS A 32 8.19 -20.49 12.04
N LYS A 33 9.05 -21.29 11.40
CA LYS A 33 10.19 -21.93 12.07
C LYS A 33 11.25 -20.92 12.51
N GLN A 34 11.33 -19.77 11.86
CA GLN A 34 12.24 -18.67 12.19
C GLN A 34 11.55 -17.65 13.08
N GLU A 35 10.28 -17.35 12.80
CA GLU A 35 9.46 -16.36 13.49
C GLU A 35 8.15 -16.99 13.99
N PRO A 36 8.11 -17.52 15.22
CA PRO A 36 6.94 -18.24 15.75
C PRO A 36 5.64 -17.42 15.79
N LYS A 37 5.72 -16.09 15.86
CA LYS A 37 4.55 -15.18 15.81
C LYS A 37 3.74 -15.32 14.52
N ILE A 38 4.32 -15.83 13.43
CA ILE A 38 3.62 -16.08 12.15
C ILE A 38 2.48 -17.10 12.33
N GLN A 39 2.49 -17.90 13.39
CA GLN A 39 1.37 -18.80 13.68
C GLN A 39 0.06 -18.03 13.85
N ASP A 40 0.07 -16.88 14.51
CA ASP A 40 -1.12 -16.05 14.70
C ASP A 40 -1.72 -15.58 13.34
N ILE A 41 -0.85 -15.20 12.40
CA ILE A 41 -1.27 -14.84 11.03
C ILE A 41 -1.86 -16.06 10.30
N ILE A 42 -1.27 -17.24 10.44
CA ILE A 42 -1.77 -18.47 9.82
C ILE A 42 -3.15 -18.83 10.37
N ASP A 43 -3.35 -18.70 11.67
CA ASP A 43 -4.63 -19.03 12.33
C ASP A 43 -5.76 -18.07 11.90
N HIS A 44 -5.42 -16.85 11.48
CA HIS A 44 -6.35 -15.81 11.03
C HIS A 44 -6.14 -15.41 9.56
N PHE A 45 -5.62 -16.31 8.74
CA PHE A 45 -5.16 -16.06 7.36
C PHE A 45 -6.15 -15.26 6.51
N GLN A 46 -7.45 -15.53 6.66
CA GLN A 46 -8.51 -14.87 5.87
C GLN A 46 -8.78 -13.40 6.26
N GLU A 47 -8.18 -12.91 7.33
CA GLU A 47 -8.34 -11.52 7.77
C GLU A 47 -7.36 -10.57 7.07
N TYR A 48 -6.40 -11.12 6.31
CA TYR A 48 -5.33 -10.40 5.65
C TYR A 48 -5.50 -10.39 4.13
N PRO A 49 -5.19 -9.27 3.43
CA PRO A 49 -5.00 -9.27 1.99
C PRO A 49 -3.87 -10.23 1.58
N SER A 50 -4.08 -10.99 0.51
CA SER A 50 -3.05 -11.92 0.00
C SER A 50 -1.77 -11.17 -0.38
N GLU A 51 -1.88 -9.97 -0.94
CA GLU A 51 -0.78 -9.10 -1.33
C GLU A 51 0.08 -8.69 -0.13
N LEU A 52 -0.56 -8.36 1.00
CA LEU A 52 0.14 -8.01 2.24
C LEU A 52 0.92 -9.21 2.80
N LEU A 53 0.32 -10.40 2.77
CA LEU A 53 0.99 -11.63 3.20
C LEU A 53 2.13 -12.04 2.25
N GLU A 54 1.97 -11.80 0.95
CA GLU A 54 3.02 -11.99 -0.04
C GLU A 54 4.22 -11.06 0.22
N MET A 55 3.96 -9.79 0.56
CA MET A 55 5.01 -8.84 0.96
C MET A 55 5.72 -9.31 2.23
N LEU A 56 4.99 -9.75 3.26
CA LEU A 56 5.57 -10.34 4.46
C LEU A 56 6.46 -11.54 4.14
N SER A 57 6.02 -12.41 3.23
CA SER A 57 6.78 -13.60 2.85
C SER A 57 8.16 -13.28 2.26
N LYS A 58 8.30 -12.11 1.67
CA LYS A 58 9.52 -11.58 1.06
C LYS A 58 10.33 -10.67 2.00
N ASN A 59 9.68 -10.11 3.02
CA ASN A 59 10.30 -9.16 3.95
C ASN A 59 9.75 -9.32 5.37
N LEU A 60 10.48 -10.05 6.21
CA LEU A 60 10.10 -10.31 7.60
C LEU A 60 10.12 -9.06 8.50
N ASP A 61 10.75 -7.95 8.07
CA ASP A 61 10.69 -6.68 8.82
C ASP A 61 9.25 -6.12 8.89
N MET A 62 8.35 -6.63 8.06
CA MET A 62 6.92 -6.29 8.08
C MET A 62 6.11 -7.04 9.15
N LEU A 63 6.70 -8.01 9.87
CA LEU A 63 5.94 -8.92 10.73
C LEU A 63 5.08 -8.19 11.77
N ASP A 64 5.67 -7.26 12.52
CA ASP A 64 4.91 -6.53 13.55
C ASP A 64 3.81 -5.66 12.92
N PHE A 65 4.04 -5.06 11.74
CA PHE A 65 3.03 -4.33 10.98
C PHE A 65 1.86 -5.26 10.60
N VAL A 66 2.16 -6.43 10.05
CA VAL A 66 1.14 -7.39 9.60
C VAL A 66 0.33 -7.93 10.77
N LEU A 67 0.96 -8.28 11.88
CA LEU A 67 0.26 -8.74 13.09
C LEU A 67 -0.77 -7.73 13.62
N GLU A 68 -0.47 -6.44 13.50
CA GLU A 68 -1.37 -5.38 13.97
C GLU A 68 -2.43 -4.96 12.92
N TYR A 69 -2.30 -5.42 11.67
CA TYR A 69 -3.16 -5.01 10.56
C TYR A 69 -4.67 -5.18 10.83
N PRO A 70 -5.17 -6.33 11.35
CA PRO A 70 -6.61 -6.51 11.56
C PRO A 70 -7.23 -5.47 12.50
N ASN A 71 -6.42 -4.98 13.46
CA ASN A 71 -6.87 -4.01 14.47
C ASN A 71 -6.68 -2.55 14.04
N LYS A 72 -5.79 -2.28 13.05
CA LYS A 72 -5.37 -0.91 12.68
C LYS A 72 -5.73 -0.51 11.26
N LYS A 73 -6.24 -1.42 10.44
CA LYS A 73 -6.59 -1.11 9.04
C LYS A 73 -7.56 0.08 8.96
N GLY A 74 -7.25 1.02 8.07
CA GLY A 74 -8.00 2.25 7.86
C GLY A 74 -7.56 3.42 8.74
N GLU A 75 -6.68 3.21 9.73
CA GLU A 75 -6.25 4.23 10.68
C GLU A 75 -5.01 4.99 10.19
N VAL A 76 -4.89 6.24 10.66
CA VAL A 76 -3.73 7.12 10.45
C VAL A 76 -3.21 7.55 11.82
N PHE A 77 -1.91 7.35 12.07
CA PHE A 77 -1.32 7.60 13.39
C PHE A 77 -0.38 8.81 13.43
N SER A 78 -0.14 9.48 12.30
CA SER A 78 0.67 10.70 12.27
C SER A 78 0.33 11.60 11.09
N ASP A 79 0.35 12.89 11.32
CA ASP A 79 0.22 13.97 10.32
C ASP A 79 1.59 14.51 9.86
N THR A 80 2.69 13.88 10.30
CA THR A 80 4.05 14.27 9.96
C THR A 80 4.95 13.05 9.69
N ILE A 81 5.92 13.24 8.80
CA ILE A 81 6.97 12.23 8.54
C ILE A 81 8.14 12.33 9.53
N GLY A 82 8.08 13.24 10.50
CA GLY A 82 9.14 13.51 11.46
C GLY A 82 10.08 14.64 11.00
N ASP A 83 11.28 14.69 11.56
CA ASP A 83 12.25 15.74 11.24
C ASP A 83 12.77 15.60 9.82
N VAL A 84 12.75 16.72 9.08
CA VAL A 84 13.23 16.82 7.69
C VAL A 84 14.21 17.96 7.57
N LYS A 85 15.28 17.73 6.82
CA LYS A 85 16.25 18.74 6.44
C LYS A 85 16.17 18.99 4.94
N LEU A 86 15.97 20.24 4.54
CA LEU A 86 16.01 20.66 3.12
C LEU A 86 17.27 20.13 2.43
N GLY A 87 17.11 19.56 1.25
CA GLY A 87 18.19 18.94 0.47
C GLY A 87 18.55 17.52 0.91
N THR A 88 17.85 16.96 1.92
CA THR A 88 18.04 15.57 2.35
C THR A 88 16.72 14.80 2.15
N TYR A 89 16.79 13.72 1.39
CA TYR A 89 15.62 12.88 1.10
C TYR A 89 15.48 11.81 2.18
N PRO A 90 14.42 11.85 3.01
CA PRO A 90 14.21 10.82 4.03
C PRO A 90 13.86 9.49 3.38
N LEU A 91 14.27 8.37 3.98
CA LEU A 91 13.77 7.07 3.61
C LEU A 91 12.46 6.82 4.35
N LEU A 92 11.35 6.77 3.61
CA LEU A 92 10.03 6.42 4.14
C LEU A 92 9.66 5.01 3.68
N LEU A 93 9.21 4.20 4.62
CA LEU A 93 8.69 2.87 4.31
C LEU A 93 7.19 2.95 4.02
N GLN A 94 6.74 2.24 3.01
CA GLN A 94 5.34 2.16 2.62
C GLN A 94 4.49 1.56 3.74
N TYR A 95 5.03 0.56 4.46
CA TYR A 95 4.41 -0.11 5.60
C TYR A 95 4.75 0.52 6.96
N ASP A 96 5.18 1.79 7.00
CA ASP A 96 5.37 2.50 8.27
C ASP A 96 4.02 2.63 9.00
N PRO A 97 3.93 2.21 10.28
CA PRO A 97 2.68 2.24 11.04
C PRO A 97 1.99 3.60 11.11
N ARG A 98 2.71 4.68 10.89
CA ARG A 98 2.17 6.04 10.92
C ARG A 98 1.12 6.30 9.83
N TRP A 99 1.25 5.63 8.66
CA TRP A 99 0.35 5.79 7.49
C TRP A 99 0.02 4.49 6.77
N GLY A 100 0.80 3.44 6.95
CA GLY A 100 0.71 2.20 6.17
C GLY A 100 -0.64 1.49 6.26
N TYR A 101 -1.36 1.65 7.36
CA TYR A 101 -2.70 1.06 7.57
C TYR A 101 -3.82 1.84 6.88
N ALA A 102 -3.61 3.11 6.51
CA ALA A 102 -4.63 3.95 5.89
C ALA A 102 -5.05 3.41 4.53
N PHE A 103 -6.33 3.50 4.20
CA PHE A 103 -6.84 3.09 2.90
C PHE A 103 -6.30 3.96 1.76
N TYR A 104 -5.95 3.29 0.67
CA TYR A 104 -5.61 3.91 -0.60
C TYR A 104 -6.10 3.03 -1.75
N GLY A 105 -7.19 3.44 -2.39
CA GLY A 105 -7.90 2.63 -3.36
C GLY A 105 -8.65 1.47 -2.69
N ASP A 106 -8.42 0.28 -3.18
CA ASP A 106 -9.05 -0.96 -2.73
C ASP A 106 -8.28 -1.69 -1.61
N ASP A 107 -7.09 -1.19 -1.24
CA ASP A 107 -6.28 -1.73 -0.15
C ASP A 107 -5.68 -0.60 0.70
N VAL A 108 -4.69 -0.90 1.51
CA VAL A 108 -3.98 0.06 2.36
C VAL A 108 -2.71 0.61 1.68
N ILE A 109 -2.19 1.73 2.21
CA ILE A 109 -0.95 2.34 1.71
C ILE A 109 0.21 1.35 1.71
N ALA A 110 0.30 0.46 2.70
CA ALA A 110 1.34 -0.56 2.76
C ALA A 110 1.39 -1.43 1.48
N VAL A 111 0.26 -1.64 0.81
CA VAL A 111 0.14 -2.41 -0.44
C VAL A 111 0.23 -1.51 -1.67
N ASN A 112 -0.64 -0.50 -1.77
CA ASN A 112 -0.83 0.31 -2.98
C ASN A 112 -0.03 1.63 -3.01
N GLY A 113 0.60 2.03 -1.90
CA GLY A 113 1.09 3.39 -1.66
C GLY A 113 2.52 3.68 -2.15
N CYS A 114 3.12 2.91 -3.06
CA CYS A 114 4.48 3.17 -3.53
C CYS A 114 4.63 4.58 -4.13
N GLY A 115 3.71 5.00 -5.00
CA GLY A 115 3.70 6.32 -5.60
C GLY A 115 3.61 7.46 -4.57
N PRO A 116 2.56 7.49 -3.72
CA PRO A 116 2.46 8.47 -2.64
C PRO A 116 3.67 8.51 -1.72
N THR A 117 4.24 7.36 -1.36
CA THR A 117 5.43 7.30 -0.49
C THR A 117 6.66 7.90 -1.17
N CYS A 118 6.91 7.55 -2.44
CA CYS A 118 8.01 8.12 -3.21
C CYS A 118 7.86 9.65 -3.37
N LEU A 119 6.67 10.12 -3.71
CA LEU A 119 6.42 11.56 -3.89
C LEU A 119 6.59 12.33 -2.57
N SER A 120 6.18 11.75 -1.43
CA SER A 120 6.41 12.34 -0.10
C SER A 120 7.90 12.54 0.19
N MET A 121 8.74 11.54 -0.11
CA MET A 121 10.20 11.65 0.05
C MET A 121 10.80 12.77 -0.81
N VAL A 122 10.37 12.88 -2.07
CA VAL A 122 10.83 13.91 -3.00
C VAL A 122 10.43 15.31 -2.52
N ILE A 123 9.17 15.50 -2.13
CA ILE A 123 8.65 16.77 -1.61
C ILE A 123 9.41 17.19 -0.35
N ALA A 124 9.61 16.26 0.58
CA ALA A 124 10.36 16.50 1.80
C ALA A 124 11.78 17.00 1.51
N GLY A 125 12.49 16.32 0.62
CA GLY A 125 13.86 16.71 0.24
C GLY A 125 13.94 18.05 -0.47
N LEU A 126 13.02 18.34 -1.38
CA LEU A 126 13.00 19.57 -2.18
C LEU A 126 12.48 20.79 -1.42
N THR A 127 11.60 20.60 -0.44
CA THR A 127 10.87 21.71 0.20
C THR A 127 11.15 21.87 1.70
N GLY A 128 11.69 20.83 2.36
CA GLY A 128 11.82 20.77 3.81
C GLY A 128 10.49 20.61 4.57
N LYS A 129 9.37 20.37 3.85
CA LYS A 129 8.05 20.17 4.47
C LYS A 129 7.94 18.74 5.01
N ASN A 130 7.53 18.59 6.26
CA ASN A 130 7.36 17.31 6.92
C ASN A 130 5.89 16.91 7.12
N THR A 131 4.94 17.75 6.73
CA THR A 131 3.49 17.50 6.85
C THR A 131 2.87 16.89 5.60
N ILE A 132 3.64 16.76 4.51
CA ILE A 132 3.18 16.10 3.29
C ILE A 132 3.54 14.62 3.41
N THR A 133 2.73 13.89 4.17
CA THR A 133 2.92 12.47 4.44
C THR A 133 2.49 11.60 3.25
N PRO A 134 2.88 10.31 3.18
CA PRO A 134 2.32 9.36 2.21
C PRO A 134 0.79 9.32 2.23
N TYR A 135 0.15 9.43 3.41
CA TYR A 135 -1.30 9.50 3.51
C TYR A 135 -1.88 10.79 2.91
N THR A 136 -1.26 11.94 3.15
CA THR A 136 -1.68 13.22 2.55
C THR A 136 -1.73 13.12 1.03
N ILE A 137 -0.71 12.51 0.43
CA ILE A 137 -0.63 12.33 -1.02
C ILE A 137 -1.60 11.26 -1.51
N ALA A 138 -1.74 10.14 -0.82
CA ALA A 138 -2.69 9.08 -1.16
C ALA A 138 -4.14 9.60 -1.14
N SER A 139 -4.51 10.38 -0.12
CA SER A 139 -5.81 11.04 -0.03
C SER A 139 -6.06 11.99 -1.19
N TYR A 140 -5.10 12.84 -1.52
CA TYR A 140 -5.17 13.73 -2.67
C TYR A 140 -5.28 12.94 -3.99
N ALA A 141 -4.46 11.90 -4.16
CA ALA A 141 -4.47 11.06 -5.36
C ALA A 141 -5.83 10.38 -5.57
N THR A 142 -6.45 9.88 -4.51
CA THR A 142 -7.81 9.32 -4.56
C THR A 142 -8.84 10.37 -4.98
N GLN A 143 -8.81 11.56 -4.38
CA GLN A 143 -9.75 12.65 -4.68
C GLN A 143 -9.63 13.18 -6.11
N GLN A 144 -8.43 13.18 -6.67
CA GLN A 144 -8.14 13.70 -8.02
C GLN A 144 -8.14 12.62 -9.12
N GLY A 145 -8.40 11.36 -8.76
CA GLY A 145 -8.45 10.27 -9.73
C GLY A 145 -7.08 9.78 -10.21
N TYR A 146 -6.03 9.98 -9.42
CA TYR A 146 -4.70 9.43 -9.70
C TYR A 146 -4.52 7.99 -9.20
N TYR A 147 -5.46 7.47 -8.42
CA TYR A 147 -5.49 6.04 -8.12
C TYR A 147 -5.93 5.26 -9.36
N ALA A 148 -5.19 4.23 -9.71
CA ALA A 148 -5.49 3.32 -10.82
C ALA A 148 -5.71 1.92 -10.25
N PRO A 149 -6.93 1.35 -10.35
CA PRO A 149 -7.20 -0.03 -9.93
C PRO A 149 -6.20 -1.00 -10.56
N ASP A 150 -5.81 -2.03 -9.85
CA ASP A 150 -4.83 -3.05 -10.24
C ASP A 150 -3.40 -2.54 -10.54
N SER A 151 -3.19 -1.21 -10.51
CA SER A 151 -1.89 -0.58 -10.83
C SER A 151 -1.39 0.37 -9.72
N GLY A 152 -2.21 0.64 -8.72
CA GLY A 152 -1.91 1.50 -7.57
C GLY A 152 -1.99 2.98 -7.91
N THR A 153 -0.96 3.57 -8.53
CA THR A 153 -0.89 5.02 -8.77
C THR A 153 -0.57 5.34 -10.22
N SER A 154 -1.36 6.23 -10.84
CA SER A 154 -1.06 6.78 -12.16
C SER A 154 0.25 7.61 -12.14
N TRP A 155 1.06 7.47 -13.19
CA TRP A 155 2.28 8.26 -13.36
C TRP A 155 2.04 9.77 -13.40
N SER A 156 0.85 10.21 -13.82
CA SER A 156 0.44 11.62 -13.81
C SER A 156 0.40 12.25 -12.42
N LEU A 157 0.36 11.45 -11.34
CA LEU A 157 0.59 11.97 -9.98
C LEU A 157 1.98 12.59 -9.83
N MET A 158 3.01 12.02 -10.48
CA MET A 158 4.40 12.47 -10.39
C MET A 158 4.67 13.74 -11.19
N SER A 159 3.89 14.01 -12.23
CA SER A 159 3.95 15.25 -13.05
C SER A 159 2.89 16.25 -12.64
N ASP A 160 1.65 16.05 -13.06
CA ASP A 160 0.55 17.00 -12.84
C ASP A 160 0.18 17.13 -11.35
N GLY A 161 0.07 15.99 -10.64
CA GLY A 161 -0.27 15.96 -9.23
C GLY A 161 0.78 16.59 -8.33
N ALA A 162 2.06 16.48 -8.69
CA ALA A 162 3.17 17.03 -7.93
C ALA A 162 3.11 18.57 -7.81
N SER A 163 2.53 19.24 -8.81
CA SER A 163 2.36 20.70 -8.83
C SER A 163 1.51 21.22 -7.68
N HIS A 164 0.51 20.44 -7.23
CA HIS A 164 -0.31 20.76 -6.06
C HIS A 164 0.52 20.92 -4.78
N PHE A 165 1.61 20.19 -4.67
CA PHE A 165 2.52 20.22 -3.52
C PHE A 165 3.68 21.23 -3.67
N GLY A 166 3.69 21.98 -4.78
CA GLY A 166 4.66 23.05 -5.02
C GLY A 166 5.98 22.59 -5.63
N ILE A 167 5.99 21.46 -6.30
CA ILE A 167 7.12 20.96 -7.10
C ILE A 167 6.68 20.71 -8.54
N ILE A 168 7.62 20.74 -9.48
CA ILE A 168 7.38 20.47 -10.89
C ILE A 168 7.98 19.13 -11.23
N GLY A 169 7.15 18.22 -11.75
CA GLY A 169 7.57 16.93 -12.29
C GLY A 169 7.50 16.98 -13.82
N GLU A 170 8.58 16.57 -14.49
CA GLU A 170 8.65 16.48 -15.95
C GLU A 170 9.04 15.07 -16.35
N GLU A 171 8.33 14.52 -17.33
CA GLU A 171 8.68 13.24 -17.95
C GLU A 171 9.81 13.47 -18.96
N LEU A 172 10.92 12.77 -18.79
CA LEU A 172 12.04 12.81 -19.70
C LEU A 172 11.96 11.63 -20.66
N THR A 173 11.86 11.90 -21.95
CA THR A 173 12.07 10.89 -23.02
C THR A 173 13.56 10.73 -23.27
N LEU A 174 14.03 9.48 -23.08
CA LEU A 174 15.41 9.06 -23.38
C LEU A 174 15.56 8.70 -24.87
#